data_52fb4f922f9de5db253c29c863493f28
#
_entry.id   52fb4f922f9de5db253c29c863493f28
#
_cell.length_a   1.000
_cell.length_b   1.000
_cell.length_c   1.000
_cell.angle_alpha   90.00
_cell.angle_beta   90.00
_cell.angle_gamma   90.00
#
_symmetry.space_group_name_H-M   'P 1'
#
loop_
_entity.id
_entity.type
_entity.pdbx_description
1 polymer ?
#
loop_
_entity_poly.entity_id
_entity_poly.type
_entity_poly.pdbx_seq_one_letter_code
_entity_poly.pdbx_strand_id
1 'polypeptide(L)'
;MKVKNKFPIYIPSKGRAESRLTIKALEEMKVPYTVVIEEQDYADYAKVVKKKNILVLDKTYQDNYDTCDDLGDRKSKGPGPARNFIWQHSIDRGYEYHWVMDDNIKCFRRWQNNLEIKCIDGTPFKVMEDFVVRYKNIGMAGPNYTFFVIDKWAHQYGPFTVNTRIYSCNLIKNSLPLPDRWRGRYNEDTDLSLRILKRGWCTVQFNVFLQEKANTQTLKGGNTDEFYAEEGTIPKSNMQMRLHPDVTKLVWRYGRHHHHVNYNKFKKENKLVFCEDYKPKKGVNNYGMKLKKIET
;
A
#
# COMPACT_ATOMS: atom_id res chain seq x y z
N MET A 1 15.23 -14.86 -17.36
CA MET A 1 14.42 -15.57 -16.32
C MET A 1 13.23 -14.69 -15.96
N LYS A 2 11.99 -15.21 -15.92
CA LYS A 2 10.85 -14.42 -15.40
C LYS A 2 11.02 -14.29 -13.89
N VAL A 3 11.07 -13.06 -13.40
CA VAL A 3 11.06 -12.79 -11.96
C VAL A 3 9.67 -13.16 -11.43
N LYS A 4 9.62 -14.11 -10.50
CA LYS A 4 8.36 -14.57 -9.87
C LYS A 4 8.25 -13.96 -8.48
N ASN A 5 7.17 -13.23 -8.22
CA ASN A 5 6.83 -12.75 -6.89
C ASN A 5 6.46 -13.93 -5.99
N LYS A 6 6.74 -13.81 -4.69
CA LYS A 6 6.37 -14.80 -3.68
C LYS A 6 4.89 -14.72 -3.33
N PHE A 7 4.35 -13.50 -3.28
CA PHE A 7 3.01 -13.21 -2.78
C PHE A 7 2.09 -12.69 -3.88
N PRO A 8 0.78 -12.96 -3.79
CA PRO A 8 -0.19 -12.53 -4.79
C PRO A 8 -0.35 -11.00 -4.77
N ILE A 9 -0.62 -10.44 -5.96
CA ILE A 9 -0.92 -9.02 -6.14
C ILE A 9 -2.40 -8.88 -6.49
N TYR A 10 -3.11 -8.05 -5.72
CA TYR A 10 -4.51 -7.72 -5.92
C TYR A 10 -4.69 -6.22 -6.16
N ILE A 11 -5.66 -5.89 -7.02
CA ILE A 11 -6.00 -4.52 -7.40
C ILE A 11 -7.50 -4.34 -7.22
N PRO A 12 -7.98 -3.75 -6.10
CA PRO A 12 -9.37 -3.33 -6.02
C PRO A 12 -9.62 -2.21 -7.02
N SER A 13 -10.67 -2.32 -7.84
CA SER A 13 -10.98 -1.34 -8.87
C SER A 13 -12.48 -1.24 -9.11
N LYS A 14 -12.98 -0.01 -9.37
CA LYS A 14 -14.40 0.28 -9.61
C LYS A 14 -14.54 1.29 -10.73
N GLY A 15 -15.29 0.94 -11.80
CA GLY A 15 -15.61 1.84 -12.90
C GLY A 15 -14.41 2.32 -13.71
N ARG A 16 -13.27 1.58 -13.74
CA ARG A 16 -12.01 2.00 -14.37
C ARG A 16 -11.43 0.97 -15.36
N ALA A 17 -12.27 0.15 -15.96
CA ALA A 17 -11.84 -0.87 -16.92
C ALA A 17 -11.03 -0.27 -18.09
N GLU A 18 -11.40 0.90 -18.59
CA GLU A 18 -10.71 1.56 -19.69
C GLU A 18 -9.35 2.13 -19.27
N SER A 19 -9.29 2.91 -18.20
CA SER A 19 -8.05 3.52 -17.72
C SER A 19 -7.09 2.49 -17.15
N ARG A 20 -7.54 1.63 -16.22
CA ARG A 20 -6.83 0.51 -15.55
C ARG A 20 -5.30 0.67 -15.46
N LEU A 21 -4.82 1.80 -14.94
CA LEU A 21 -3.40 2.18 -15.02
C LEU A 21 -2.47 1.15 -14.35
N THR A 22 -2.79 0.69 -13.15
CA THR A 22 -1.98 -0.31 -12.43
C THR A 22 -1.93 -1.65 -13.16
N ILE A 23 -3.05 -2.06 -13.75
CA ILE A 23 -3.10 -3.28 -14.57
C ILE A 23 -2.15 -3.18 -15.76
N LYS A 24 -2.23 -2.07 -16.52
CA LYS A 24 -1.33 -1.82 -17.67
C LYS A 24 0.15 -1.82 -17.24
N ALA A 25 0.47 -1.17 -16.11
CA ALA A 25 1.82 -1.16 -15.57
C ALA A 25 2.34 -2.57 -15.23
N LEU A 26 1.54 -3.40 -14.56
CA LEU A 26 1.92 -4.78 -14.23
C LEU A 26 1.99 -5.69 -15.47
N GLU A 27 1.12 -5.49 -16.45
CA GLU A 27 1.17 -6.22 -17.74
C GLU A 27 2.46 -5.91 -18.52
N GLU A 28 2.84 -4.62 -18.59
CA GLU A 28 4.11 -4.19 -19.20
C GLU A 28 5.31 -4.86 -18.51
N MET A 29 5.30 -4.92 -17.18
CA MET A 29 6.33 -5.57 -16.36
C MET A 29 6.22 -7.10 -16.37
N LYS A 30 5.20 -7.69 -16.99
CA LYS A 30 4.89 -9.14 -17.01
C LYS A 30 4.72 -9.74 -15.59
N VAL A 31 4.17 -8.95 -14.67
CA VAL A 31 3.89 -9.33 -13.29
C VAL A 31 2.46 -9.85 -13.18
N PRO A 32 2.23 -11.05 -12.63
CA PRO A 32 0.90 -11.57 -12.40
C PRO A 32 0.11 -10.74 -11.40
N TYR A 33 -1.19 -10.57 -11.64
CA TYR A 33 -2.11 -9.85 -10.77
C TYR A 33 -3.50 -10.47 -10.80
N THR A 34 -4.32 -10.10 -9.84
CA THR A 34 -5.78 -10.33 -9.79
C THR A 34 -6.46 -8.98 -9.57
N VAL A 35 -7.39 -8.60 -10.46
CA VAL A 35 -8.25 -7.43 -10.24
C VAL A 35 -9.48 -7.86 -9.46
N VAL A 36 -9.86 -7.08 -8.44
CA VAL A 36 -11.06 -7.32 -7.62
C VAL A 36 -12.06 -6.21 -7.92
N ILE A 37 -13.22 -6.60 -8.41
CA ILE A 37 -14.25 -5.70 -8.93
C ILE A 37 -15.62 -6.04 -8.36
N GLU A 38 -16.54 -5.11 -8.40
CA GLU A 38 -17.95 -5.36 -8.12
C GLU A 38 -18.62 -6.04 -9.33
N GLU A 39 -19.72 -6.79 -9.09
CA GLU A 39 -20.40 -7.57 -10.15
C GLU A 39 -20.81 -6.72 -11.36
N GLN A 40 -21.30 -5.50 -11.13
CA GLN A 40 -21.71 -4.60 -12.22
C GLN A 40 -20.58 -4.20 -13.17
N ASP A 41 -19.32 -4.26 -12.73
CA ASP A 41 -18.16 -3.92 -13.54
C ASP A 41 -17.65 -5.11 -14.37
N TYR A 42 -18.15 -6.34 -14.10
CA TYR A 42 -17.60 -7.56 -14.67
C TYR A 42 -17.58 -7.55 -16.22
N ALA A 43 -18.68 -7.13 -16.84
CA ALA A 43 -18.80 -7.14 -18.30
C ALA A 43 -17.73 -6.25 -18.97
N ASP A 44 -17.42 -5.10 -18.39
CA ASP A 44 -16.43 -4.18 -18.93
C ASP A 44 -14.99 -4.65 -18.69
N TYR A 45 -14.72 -5.19 -17.50
CA TYR A 45 -13.39 -5.76 -17.23
C TYR A 45 -13.11 -7.02 -18.05
N ALA A 46 -14.12 -7.87 -18.31
CA ALA A 46 -13.96 -9.08 -19.11
C ALA A 46 -13.59 -8.82 -20.59
N LYS A 47 -13.84 -7.60 -21.10
CA LYS A 47 -13.41 -7.17 -22.44
C LYS A 47 -11.91 -6.86 -22.52
N VAL A 48 -11.31 -6.43 -21.42
CA VAL A 48 -9.94 -5.85 -21.38
C VAL A 48 -8.96 -6.57 -20.48
N VAL A 49 -9.43 -7.50 -19.65
CA VAL A 49 -8.63 -8.31 -18.71
C VAL A 49 -8.96 -9.79 -18.91
N LYS A 50 -7.97 -10.66 -18.82
CA LYS A 50 -8.21 -12.11 -18.88
C LYS A 50 -9.13 -12.54 -17.74
N LYS A 51 -10.21 -13.26 -18.04
CA LYS A 51 -11.22 -13.71 -17.07
C LYS A 51 -10.60 -14.38 -15.82
N LYS A 52 -9.54 -15.17 -15.99
CA LYS A 52 -8.82 -15.81 -14.87
C LYS A 52 -8.14 -14.86 -13.89
N ASN A 53 -7.96 -13.60 -14.27
CA ASN A 53 -7.38 -12.56 -13.42
C ASN A 53 -8.44 -11.67 -12.78
N ILE A 54 -9.73 -11.96 -12.99
CA ILE A 54 -10.86 -11.22 -12.42
C ILE A 54 -11.40 -12.00 -11.23
N LEU A 55 -11.57 -11.33 -10.11
CA LEU A 55 -12.23 -11.82 -8.90
C LEU A 55 -13.37 -10.86 -8.57
N VAL A 56 -14.57 -11.40 -8.42
CA VAL A 56 -15.74 -10.60 -8.07
C VAL A 56 -15.81 -10.48 -6.54
N LEU A 57 -16.00 -9.24 -6.07
CA LEU A 57 -16.16 -8.93 -4.65
C LEU A 57 -17.43 -9.58 -4.09
N ASP A 58 -17.28 -10.30 -2.99
CA ASP A 58 -18.42 -10.74 -2.21
C ASP A 58 -19.07 -9.56 -1.51
N LYS A 59 -20.34 -9.31 -1.83
CA LYS A 59 -21.14 -8.19 -1.32
C LYS A 59 -21.22 -8.16 0.21
N THR A 60 -21.11 -9.30 0.89
CA THR A 60 -21.15 -9.36 2.36
C THR A 60 -20.06 -8.51 3.00
N TYR A 61 -18.92 -8.32 2.33
CA TYR A 61 -17.86 -7.43 2.80
C TYR A 61 -18.23 -5.95 2.70
N GLN A 62 -19.09 -5.56 1.75
CA GLN A 62 -19.64 -4.20 1.68
C GLN A 62 -20.66 -3.98 2.79
N ASP A 63 -21.55 -4.94 3.00
CA ASP A 63 -22.63 -4.83 3.98
C ASP A 63 -22.11 -4.71 5.41
N ASN A 64 -21.04 -5.45 5.74
CA ASN A 64 -20.45 -5.53 7.09
C ASN A 64 -19.24 -4.60 7.31
N TYR A 65 -18.95 -3.67 6.40
CA TYR A 65 -17.77 -2.80 6.53
C TYR A 65 -18.00 -1.66 7.52
N ASP A 66 -17.09 -1.52 8.49
CA ASP A 66 -17.05 -0.39 9.42
C ASP A 66 -16.46 0.85 8.75
N THR A 67 -17.30 1.80 8.44
CA THR A 67 -16.89 3.10 7.87
C THR A 67 -16.35 4.07 8.90
N CYS A 68 -16.45 3.75 10.18
CA CYS A 68 -16.08 4.61 11.30
C CYS A 68 -16.80 5.99 11.28
N ASP A 69 -17.98 6.06 10.69
CA ASP A 69 -18.84 7.25 10.67
C ASP A 69 -20.32 6.84 10.67
N ASP A 70 -21.21 7.83 10.79
CA ASP A 70 -22.65 7.61 10.87
C ASP A 70 -23.37 7.80 9.52
N LEU A 71 -22.63 7.86 8.40
CA LEU A 71 -23.21 8.10 7.08
C LEU A 71 -23.86 6.84 6.48
N GLY A 72 -23.49 5.65 6.96
CA GLY A 72 -24.03 4.37 6.46
C GLY A 72 -23.83 4.23 4.94
N ASP A 73 -24.89 3.80 4.24
CA ASP A 73 -24.87 3.60 2.77
C ASP A 73 -25.20 4.87 1.97
N ARG A 74 -25.42 6.00 2.62
CA ARG A 74 -25.66 7.29 1.94
C ARG A 74 -24.47 7.73 1.08
N LYS A 75 -23.30 7.18 1.34
CA LYS A 75 -22.06 7.41 0.57
C LYS A 75 -21.29 6.12 0.37
N SER A 76 -20.46 6.07 -0.68
CA SER A 76 -19.55 4.96 -0.93
C SER A 76 -18.70 4.63 0.30
N LYS A 77 -18.50 3.35 0.54
CA LYS A 77 -17.64 2.84 1.63
C LYS A 77 -16.14 2.84 1.27
N GLY A 78 -15.78 3.29 0.08
CA GLY A 78 -14.41 3.30 -0.39
C GLY A 78 -13.86 1.91 -0.75
N PRO A 79 -12.53 1.76 -0.85
CA PRO A 79 -11.90 0.51 -1.25
C PRO A 79 -11.79 -0.53 -0.12
N GLY A 80 -12.11 -0.16 1.12
CA GLY A 80 -11.93 -0.99 2.31
C GLY A 80 -12.62 -2.36 2.24
N PRO A 81 -13.90 -2.45 1.82
CA PRO A 81 -14.59 -3.73 1.65
C PRO A 81 -13.83 -4.71 0.74
N ALA A 82 -13.43 -4.25 -0.45
CA ALA A 82 -12.66 -5.05 -1.39
C ALA A 82 -11.30 -5.47 -0.82
N ARG A 83 -10.64 -4.60 -0.06
CA ARG A 83 -9.37 -4.90 0.62
C ARG A 83 -9.54 -5.93 1.73
N ASN A 84 -10.66 -5.95 2.46
CA ASN A 84 -10.96 -6.99 3.44
C ASN A 84 -11.24 -8.34 2.78
N PHE A 85 -11.98 -8.34 1.67
CA PHE A 85 -12.18 -9.53 0.86
C PHE A 85 -10.86 -10.10 0.32
N ILE A 86 -9.99 -9.24 -0.22
CA ILE A 86 -8.63 -9.60 -0.68
C ILE A 86 -7.84 -10.27 0.45
N TRP A 87 -7.87 -9.69 1.63
CA TRP A 87 -7.13 -10.22 2.77
C TRP A 87 -7.60 -11.62 3.13
N GLN A 88 -8.91 -11.84 3.21
CA GLN A 88 -9.47 -13.17 3.47
C GLN A 88 -9.14 -14.15 2.36
N HIS A 89 -9.35 -13.76 1.09
CA HIS A 89 -9.01 -14.61 -0.05
C HIS A 89 -7.52 -15.01 -0.06
N SER A 90 -6.62 -14.13 0.35
CA SER A 90 -5.20 -14.45 0.47
C SER A 90 -4.91 -15.48 1.58
N ILE A 91 -5.60 -15.36 2.72
CA ILE A 91 -5.50 -16.34 3.81
C ILE A 91 -6.01 -17.72 3.34
N ASP A 92 -7.17 -17.76 2.71
CA ASP A 92 -7.80 -19.01 2.22
C ASP A 92 -6.93 -19.74 1.19
N ARG A 93 -6.07 -18.98 0.49
CA ARG A 93 -5.07 -19.53 -0.43
C ARG A 93 -3.74 -19.91 0.24
N GLY A 94 -3.62 -19.76 1.56
CA GLY A 94 -2.45 -20.14 2.34
C GLY A 94 -1.24 -19.22 2.18
N TYR A 95 -1.41 -17.98 1.75
CA TYR A 95 -0.31 -17.04 1.62
C TYR A 95 0.02 -16.39 2.96
N GLU A 96 1.30 -16.15 3.21
CA GLU A 96 1.77 -15.44 4.41
C GLU A 96 1.56 -13.92 4.31
N TYR A 97 1.69 -13.36 3.11
CA TYR A 97 1.49 -11.96 2.78
C TYR A 97 0.66 -11.82 1.50
N HIS A 98 0.13 -10.63 1.30
CA HIS A 98 -0.46 -10.23 0.02
C HIS A 98 -0.13 -8.78 -0.30
N TRP A 99 -0.08 -8.47 -1.59
CA TRP A 99 -0.08 -7.10 -2.07
C TRP A 99 -1.50 -6.64 -2.34
N VAL A 100 -1.82 -5.41 -1.92
CA VAL A 100 -3.00 -4.69 -2.38
C VAL A 100 -2.57 -3.34 -2.92
N MET A 101 -2.93 -3.05 -4.17
CA MET A 101 -2.50 -1.87 -4.91
C MET A 101 -3.69 -1.09 -5.43
N ASP A 102 -3.66 0.24 -5.30
CA ASP A 102 -4.66 1.11 -5.95
C ASP A 102 -4.60 0.95 -7.47
N ASP A 103 -5.71 1.18 -8.14
CA ASP A 103 -5.86 0.98 -9.59
C ASP A 103 -5.28 2.11 -10.48
N ASN A 104 -4.72 3.16 -9.86
CA ASN A 104 -4.26 4.38 -10.51
C ASN A 104 -2.73 4.61 -10.46
N ILE A 105 -1.96 3.55 -10.26
CA ILE A 105 -0.49 3.59 -10.35
C ILE A 105 -0.08 3.50 -11.83
N LYS A 106 0.62 4.51 -12.33
CA LYS A 106 1.06 4.60 -13.73
C LYS A 106 2.25 3.72 -14.03
N CYS A 107 3.24 3.70 -13.14
CA CYS A 107 4.43 2.86 -13.25
C CYS A 107 5.15 2.76 -11.91
N PHE A 108 6.12 1.85 -11.87
CA PHE A 108 7.06 1.70 -10.77
C PHE A 108 8.44 2.15 -11.20
N ARG A 109 9.19 2.78 -10.28
CA ARG A 109 10.52 3.30 -10.53
C ARG A 109 11.51 2.83 -9.47
N ARG A 110 12.79 2.85 -9.82
CA ARG A 110 13.90 2.62 -8.92
C ARG A 110 14.70 3.91 -8.82
N TRP A 111 14.98 4.33 -7.59
CA TRP A 111 15.89 5.44 -7.32
C TRP A 111 17.33 4.95 -7.32
N GLN A 112 18.16 5.49 -8.20
CA GLN A 112 19.58 5.17 -8.30
C GLN A 112 20.36 6.36 -8.84
N ASN A 113 21.41 6.78 -8.12
CA ASN A 113 22.28 7.89 -8.53
C ASN A 113 21.51 9.16 -8.89
N ASN A 114 20.55 9.53 -8.05
CA ASN A 114 19.65 10.66 -8.24
C ASN A 114 18.75 10.59 -9.50
N LEU A 115 18.60 9.41 -10.08
CA LEU A 115 17.73 9.16 -11.22
C LEU A 115 16.57 8.24 -10.83
N GLU A 116 15.38 8.58 -11.33
CA GLU A 116 14.19 7.72 -11.27
C GLU A 116 14.12 6.83 -12.51
N ILE A 117 14.58 5.61 -12.40
CA ILE A 117 14.63 4.65 -13.49
C ILE A 117 13.36 3.79 -13.48
N LYS A 118 12.62 3.76 -14.59
CA LYS A 118 11.43 2.91 -14.75
C LYS A 118 11.78 1.43 -14.59
N CYS A 119 11.02 0.73 -13.77
CA CYS A 119 11.14 -0.72 -13.62
C CYS A 119 10.45 -1.43 -14.78
N ILE A 120 11.12 -2.45 -15.33
CA ILE A 120 10.66 -3.20 -16.52
C ILE A 120 10.20 -4.61 -16.22
N ASP A 121 10.37 -5.06 -14.98
CA ASP A 121 9.96 -6.40 -14.51
C ASP A 121 9.59 -6.39 -13.02
N GLY A 122 9.26 -7.57 -12.45
CA GLY A 122 8.83 -7.76 -11.06
C GLY A 122 9.95 -7.67 -10.01
N THR A 123 11.19 -7.35 -10.37
CA THR A 123 12.32 -7.26 -9.43
C THR A 123 12.04 -6.40 -8.20
N PRO A 124 11.42 -5.19 -8.30
CA PRO A 124 11.13 -4.38 -7.13
C PRO A 124 10.28 -5.10 -6.10
N PHE A 125 9.21 -5.78 -6.53
CA PHE A 125 8.34 -6.53 -5.63
C PHE A 125 9.09 -7.66 -4.96
N LYS A 126 9.82 -8.46 -5.73
CA LYS A 126 10.64 -9.54 -5.20
C LYS A 126 11.65 -9.05 -4.15
N VAL A 127 12.32 -7.94 -4.38
CA VAL A 127 13.31 -7.38 -3.44
C VAL A 127 12.64 -6.92 -2.15
N MET A 128 11.49 -6.25 -2.24
CA MET A 128 10.72 -5.84 -1.07
C MET A 128 10.20 -7.05 -0.27
N GLU A 129 9.71 -8.08 -0.95
CA GLU A 129 9.30 -9.35 -0.34
C GLU A 129 10.47 -10.05 0.35
N ASP A 130 11.62 -10.17 -0.33
CA ASP A 130 12.84 -10.77 0.24
C ASP A 130 13.38 -9.99 1.46
N PHE A 131 13.14 -8.69 1.53
CA PHE A 131 13.46 -7.89 2.71
C PHE A 131 12.52 -8.20 3.85
N VAL A 132 11.20 -8.16 3.60
CA VAL A 132 10.16 -8.27 4.63
C VAL A 132 10.19 -9.62 5.36
N VAL A 133 10.36 -10.72 4.62
CA VAL A 133 10.36 -12.07 5.19
C VAL A 133 11.53 -12.38 6.14
N ARG A 134 12.54 -11.52 6.21
CA ARG A 134 13.64 -11.65 7.18
C ARG A 134 13.27 -11.22 8.58
N TYR A 135 12.16 -10.47 8.72
CA TYR A 135 11.75 -9.89 9.99
C TYR A 135 10.40 -10.44 10.42
N LYS A 136 10.32 -10.92 11.66
CA LYS A 136 9.09 -11.51 12.18
C LYS A 136 7.98 -10.50 12.45
N ASN A 137 8.32 -9.22 12.59
CA ASN A 137 7.41 -8.16 13.04
C ASN A 137 7.18 -7.03 12.04
N ILE A 138 7.39 -7.24 10.74
CA ILE A 138 6.91 -6.30 9.72
C ILE A 138 5.47 -6.68 9.37
N GLY A 139 4.53 -5.81 9.74
CA GLY A 139 3.12 -6.00 9.45
C GLY A 139 2.69 -5.43 8.10
N MET A 140 3.34 -4.35 7.65
CA MET A 140 2.99 -3.68 6.41
C MET A 140 4.23 -3.03 5.79
N ALA A 141 4.37 -3.13 4.47
CA ALA A 141 5.47 -2.51 3.74
C ALA A 141 5.01 -2.04 2.35
N GLY A 142 5.77 -1.15 1.70
CA GLY A 142 5.48 -0.72 0.35
C GLY A 142 6.45 0.34 -0.17
N PRO A 143 6.42 0.64 -1.49
CA PRO A 143 7.23 1.68 -2.11
C PRO A 143 6.72 3.08 -1.74
N ASN A 144 7.63 4.04 -1.71
CA ASN A 144 7.27 5.44 -1.54
C ASN A 144 6.71 6.03 -2.86
N TYR A 145 6.18 7.24 -2.80
CA TYR A 145 5.80 7.97 -4.01
C TYR A 145 6.99 8.69 -4.63
N THR A 146 7.01 8.79 -5.96
CA THR A 146 8.03 9.55 -6.71
C THR A 146 8.15 11.00 -6.19
N PHE A 147 7.05 11.68 -5.97
CA PHE A 147 7.06 13.08 -5.56
C PHE A 147 7.48 13.35 -4.09
N PHE A 148 7.68 12.29 -3.27
CA PHE A 148 8.22 12.45 -1.91
C PHE A 148 9.72 12.18 -1.82
N VAL A 149 10.29 11.46 -2.77
CA VAL A 149 11.72 11.14 -2.81
C VAL A 149 12.38 12.05 -3.84
N ILE A 150 12.72 13.25 -3.41
CA ILE A 150 13.44 14.22 -4.22
C ILE A 150 14.91 14.26 -3.81
N ASP A 151 15.78 14.70 -4.69
CA ASP A 151 17.25 14.63 -4.59
C ASP A 151 17.79 14.99 -3.20
N LYS A 152 17.53 16.18 -2.69
CA LYS A 152 18.00 16.63 -1.36
C LYS A 152 17.46 15.84 -0.17
N TRP A 153 16.37 15.03 -0.35
CA TRP A 153 15.76 14.24 0.70
C TRP A 153 16.21 12.78 0.67
N ALA A 154 16.61 12.26 -0.50
CA ALA A 154 17.03 10.86 -0.66
C ALA A 154 18.23 10.52 0.23
N HIS A 155 19.15 11.47 0.41
CA HIS A 155 20.32 11.30 1.28
C HIS A 155 19.99 11.29 2.78
N GLN A 156 18.87 11.91 3.20
CA GLN A 156 18.49 12.02 4.62
C GLN A 156 17.76 10.78 5.15
N TYR A 157 17.01 10.08 4.29
CA TYR A 157 16.12 9.01 4.74
C TYR A 157 16.66 7.60 4.49
N GLY A 158 17.76 7.46 3.76
CA GLY A 158 18.32 6.17 3.39
C GLY A 158 17.39 5.36 2.46
N PRO A 159 17.72 4.06 2.23
CA PRO A 159 17.00 3.23 1.28
C PRO A 159 15.56 2.88 1.71
N PHE A 160 15.25 2.98 2.97
CA PHE A 160 13.91 2.78 3.52
C PHE A 160 13.70 3.54 4.82
N THR A 161 12.44 3.78 5.16
CA THR A 161 12.01 4.39 6.42
C THR A 161 11.18 3.39 7.20
N VAL A 162 11.47 3.23 8.49
CA VAL A 162 10.73 2.34 9.40
C VAL A 162 9.69 3.14 10.16
N ASN A 163 8.54 2.52 10.45
CA ASN A 163 7.48 3.04 11.32
C ASN A 163 6.90 4.36 10.82
N THR A 164 6.40 4.31 9.61
CA THR A 164 5.64 5.38 8.97
C THR A 164 4.42 4.80 8.25
N ARG A 165 3.56 5.65 7.71
CA ARG A 165 2.43 5.23 6.87
C ARG A 165 2.90 4.60 5.56
N ILE A 166 2.16 3.63 5.08
CA ILE A 166 2.30 3.07 3.74
C ILE A 166 1.03 3.40 2.96
N TYR A 167 1.14 3.73 1.69
CA TYR A 167 0.03 4.17 0.86
C TYR A 167 -0.05 3.41 -0.45
N SER A 168 -1.27 3.16 -0.90
CA SER A 168 -1.62 2.78 -2.28
C SER A 168 -1.01 1.50 -2.83
N CYS A 169 0.14 1.08 -2.36
CA CYS A 169 0.81 -0.16 -2.74
C CYS A 169 1.34 -0.83 -1.48
N ASN A 170 0.56 -1.75 -0.95
CA ASN A 170 0.70 -2.28 0.39
C ASN A 170 0.98 -3.78 0.36
N LEU A 171 2.14 -4.21 0.85
CA LEU A 171 2.44 -5.61 1.21
C LEU A 171 2.06 -5.82 2.66
N ILE A 172 1.10 -6.70 2.93
CA ILE A 172 0.49 -6.87 4.25
C ILE A 172 0.66 -8.30 4.71
N LYS A 173 1.06 -8.48 5.98
CA LYS A 173 1.14 -9.79 6.63
C LYS A 173 -0.26 -10.29 6.97
N ASN A 174 -0.59 -11.49 6.50
CA ASN A 174 -1.94 -12.06 6.67
C ASN A 174 -2.26 -12.41 8.13
N SER A 175 -1.26 -12.78 8.92
CA SER A 175 -1.41 -13.19 10.33
C SER A 175 -1.41 -12.03 11.34
N LEU A 176 -1.58 -10.77 10.89
CA LEU A 176 -1.68 -9.65 11.81
C LEU A 176 -2.87 -9.84 12.77
N PRO A 177 -2.67 -9.65 14.08
CA PRO A 177 -3.71 -9.80 15.09
C PRO A 177 -4.63 -8.56 15.15
N LEU A 178 -5.29 -8.26 14.04
CA LEU A 178 -6.21 -7.14 13.87
C LEU A 178 -7.62 -7.68 13.64
N PRO A 179 -8.55 -7.55 14.61
CA PRO A 179 -9.92 -8.02 14.45
C PRO A 179 -10.62 -7.28 13.28
N ASP A 180 -10.46 -5.97 13.24
CA ASP A 180 -10.97 -5.13 12.15
C ASP A 180 -9.81 -4.81 11.22
N ARG A 181 -9.68 -5.55 10.14
CA ARG A 181 -8.54 -5.41 9.20
C ARG A 181 -8.50 -4.02 8.59
N TRP A 182 -9.19 -3.77 7.49
CA TRP A 182 -9.42 -2.45 6.95
C TRP A 182 -10.73 -1.88 7.51
N ARG A 183 -10.72 -0.61 7.88
CA ARG A 183 -11.89 0.13 8.32
C ARG A 183 -11.74 1.62 7.99
N GLY A 184 -12.81 2.38 8.14
CA GLY A 184 -12.83 3.81 7.86
C GLY A 184 -13.14 4.11 6.41
N ARG A 185 -13.98 5.13 6.20
CA ARG A 185 -14.35 5.64 4.89
C ARG A 185 -13.20 6.40 4.23
N TYR A 186 -12.37 7.05 5.07
CA TYR A 186 -11.25 7.88 4.65
C TYR A 186 -9.97 7.47 5.37
N ASN A 187 -8.80 7.68 4.72
CA ASN A 187 -7.48 7.47 5.30
C ASN A 187 -7.25 6.05 5.86
N GLU A 188 -7.91 5.08 5.29
CA GLU A 188 -7.85 3.69 5.72
C GLU A 188 -6.41 3.13 5.73
N ASP A 189 -5.54 3.58 4.82
CA ASP A 189 -4.11 3.24 4.82
C ASP A 189 -3.38 3.79 6.06
N THR A 190 -3.72 5.02 6.47
CA THR A 190 -3.13 5.65 7.65
C THR A 190 -3.65 4.99 8.93
N ASP A 191 -4.96 4.71 9.02
CA ASP A 191 -5.56 4.01 10.15
C ASP A 191 -4.93 2.62 10.32
N LEU A 192 -4.84 1.84 9.25
CA LEU A 192 -4.23 0.51 9.31
C LEU A 192 -2.77 0.58 9.74
N SER A 193 -1.97 1.48 9.15
CA SER A 193 -0.57 1.68 9.55
C SER A 193 -0.43 2.01 11.04
N LEU A 194 -1.27 2.90 11.55
CA LEU A 194 -1.25 3.28 12.98
C LEU A 194 -1.67 2.15 13.91
N ARG A 195 -2.68 1.35 13.54
CA ARG A 195 -3.10 0.20 14.36
C ARG A 195 -2.03 -0.89 14.40
N ILE A 196 -1.33 -1.13 13.31
CA ILE A 196 -0.16 -2.00 13.25
C ILE A 196 0.93 -1.50 14.21
N LEU A 197 1.29 -0.22 14.11
CA LEU A 197 2.32 0.40 14.93
C LEU A 197 1.97 0.42 16.42
N LYS A 198 0.73 0.73 16.78
CA LYS A 198 0.24 0.72 18.18
C LYS A 198 0.27 -0.67 18.84
N ARG A 199 0.31 -1.73 18.04
CA ARG A 199 0.46 -3.13 18.52
C ARG A 199 1.91 -3.61 18.60
N GLY A 200 2.88 -2.70 18.42
CA GLY A 200 4.31 -3.04 18.50
C GLY A 200 4.90 -3.64 17.22
N TRP A 201 4.11 -3.75 16.15
CA TRP A 201 4.61 -4.16 14.85
C TRP A 201 5.29 -2.99 14.14
N CYS A 202 6.09 -3.30 13.12
CA CYS A 202 6.75 -2.30 12.28
C CYS A 202 6.06 -2.16 10.92
N THR A 203 6.18 -0.97 10.35
CA THR A 203 5.94 -0.73 8.93
C THR A 203 7.23 -0.33 8.23
N VAL A 204 7.38 -0.65 6.94
CA VAL A 204 8.57 -0.32 6.15
C VAL A 204 8.17 0.35 4.84
N GLN A 205 8.58 1.60 4.66
CA GLN A 205 8.44 2.33 3.41
C GLN A 205 9.78 2.34 2.67
N PHE A 206 9.82 1.74 1.49
CA PHE A 206 11.03 1.71 0.66
C PHE A 206 11.17 3.01 -0.12
N ASN A 207 12.33 3.68 0.00
CA ASN A 207 12.65 4.91 -0.73
C ASN A 207 13.42 4.63 -2.03
N VAL A 208 14.02 3.44 -2.16
CA VAL A 208 14.70 2.98 -3.37
C VAL A 208 13.76 2.45 -4.43
N PHE A 209 12.53 2.09 -4.06
CA PHE A 209 11.46 1.71 -4.97
C PHE A 209 10.32 2.69 -4.82
N LEU A 210 9.83 3.18 -5.94
CA LEU A 210 8.86 4.26 -6.01
C LEU A 210 7.67 3.85 -6.86
N GLN A 211 6.52 4.41 -6.52
CA GLN A 211 5.31 4.33 -7.33
C GLN A 211 4.95 5.72 -7.86
N GLU A 212 4.69 5.80 -9.16
CA GLU A 212 4.16 7.00 -9.80
C GLU A 212 2.64 6.87 -9.91
N LYS A 213 1.93 7.60 -9.09
CA LYS A 213 0.47 7.58 -9.06
C LYS A 213 -0.12 8.74 -9.85
N ALA A 214 -1.24 8.53 -10.52
CA ALA A 214 -2.03 9.63 -11.06
C ALA A 214 -2.49 10.55 -9.91
N ASN A 215 -2.57 11.85 -10.18
CA ASN A 215 -3.04 12.81 -9.18
C ASN A 215 -4.43 12.40 -8.67
N THR A 216 -4.64 12.54 -7.38
CA THR A 216 -5.94 12.29 -6.77
C THR A 216 -6.98 13.21 -7.41
N GLN A 217 -8.16 12.69 -7.73
CA GLN A 217 -9.27 13.44 -8.35
C GLN A 217 -9.09 13.81 -9.85
N THR A 218 -8.13 13.23 -10.56
CA THR A 218 -7.95 13.48 -12.00
C THR A 218 -8.54 12.40 -12.91
N LEU A 219 -8.84 11.22 -12.38
CA LEU A 219 -9.43 10.10 -13.11
C LEU A 219 -10.92 9.99 -12.78
N LYS A 220 -11.75 9.78 -13.79
CA LYS A 220 -13.17 9.44 -13.61
C LYS A 220 -13.31 8.08 -12.91
N GLY A 221 -14.40 7.90 -12.17
CA GLY A 221 -14.71 6.67 -11.44
C GLY A 221 -14.00 6.54 -10.09
N GLY A 222 -14.37 5.50 -9.35
CA GLY A 222 -13.87 5.24 -8.00
C GLY A 222 -14.23 6.35 -7.01
N ASN A 223 -13.41 6.54 -6.00
CA ASN A 223 -13.64 7.52 -4.93
C ASN A 223 -13.61 8.99 -5.38
N THR A 224 -13.17 9.29 -6.61
CA THR A 224 -13.03 10.66 -7.10
C THR A 224 -14.39 11.34 -7.20
N ASP A 225 -15.36 10.66 -7.79
CA ASP A 225 -16.68 11.23 -8.07
C ASP A 225 -17.59 11.19 -6.82
N GLU A 226 -17.36 10.23 -5.92
CA GLU A 226 -18.24 9.96 -4.79
C GLU A 226 -17.85 10.68 -3.48
N PHE A 227 -16.59 11.05 -3.29
CA PHE A 227 -16.08 11.53 -2.00
C PHE A 227 -15.65 12.99 -1.98
N TYR A 228 -15.05 13.48 -3.05
CA TYR A 228 -14.29 14.72 -2.98
C TYR A 228 -15.02 15.92 -3.59
N ALA A 229 -16.08 15.69 -4.35
CA ALA A 229 -16.79 16.76 -5.05
C ALA A 229 -17.53 17.72 -4.10
N GLU A 230 -17.98 17.23 -2.92
CA GLU A 230 -18.88 17.99 -2.05
C GLU A 230 -18.32 18.40 -0.67
N GLU A 231 -17.32 17.68 -0.11
CA GLU A 231 -16.99 17.81 1.32
C GLU A 231 -15.60 18.36 1.64
N GLY A 232 -14.74 18.51 0.67
CA GLY A 232 -13.37 18.98 0.93
C GLY A 232 -12.53 18.01 1.81
N THR A 233 -11.59 18.54 2.59
CA THR A 233 -10.63 17.73 3.37
C THR A 233 -10.96 17.62 4.87
N ILE A 234 -11.98 18.35 5.37
CA ILE A 234 -12.30 18.44 6.81
C ILE A 234 -12.83 17.11 7.36
N PRO A 235 -13.85 16.43 6.77
CA PRO A 235 -14.35 15.16 7.29
C PRO A 235 -13.27 14.09 7.38
N LYS A 236 -12.44 14.00 6.34
CA LYS A 236 -11.27 13.11 6.26
C LYS A 236 -10.27 13.36 7.40
N SER A 237 -9.98 14.63 7.70
CA SER A 237 -9.01 15.00 8.73
C SER A 237 -9.57 14.78 10.13
N ASN A 238 -10.86 15.09 10.33
CA ASN A 238 -11.55 14.88 11.60
C ASN A 238 -11.70 13.40 11.96
N MET A 239 -12.01 12.53 10.99
CA MET A 239 -12.07 11.09 11.22
C MET A 239 -10.72 10.58 11.73
N GLN A 240 -9.62 10.94 11.08
CA GLN A 240 -8.28 10.48 11.49
C GLN A 240 -7.91 10.97 12.90
N MET A 241 -8.26 12.22 13.23
CA MET A 241 -8.04 12.77 14.57
C MET A 241 -8.89 12.08 15.65
N ARG A 242 -10.15 11.75 15.33
CA ARG A 242 -11.04 11.02 16.26
C ARG A 242 -10.56 9.60 16.52
N LEU A 243 -10.09 8.90 15.49
CA LEU A 243 -9.61 7.50 15.60
C LEU A 243 -8.24 7.40 16.30
N HIS A 244 -7.41 8.42 16.17
CA HIS A 244 -6.03 8.41 16.71
C HIS A 244 -5.65 9.74 17.38
N PRO A 245 -6.38 10.19 18.44
CA PRO A 245 -6.16 11.49 19.07
C PRO A 245 -4.79 11.61 19.75
N ASP A 246 -4.19 10.49 20.14
CA ASP A 246 -2.89 10.41 20.82
C ASP A 246 -1.70 10.77 19.91
N VAL A 247 -1.85 10.63 18.59
CA VAL A 247 -0.77 10.85 17.62
C VAL A 247 -1.15 11.75 16.45
N THR A 248 -2.42 12.15 16.35
CA THR A 248 -2.92 12.94 15.22
C THR A 248 -3.42 14.29 15.69
N LYS A 249 -3.10 15.34 14.94
CA LYS A 249 -3.65 16.68 15.14
C LYS A 249 -4.07 17.32 13.82
N LEU A 250 -5.07 18.22 13.90
CA LEU A 250 -5.47 19.04 12.78
C LEU A 250 -4.46 20.20 12.62
N VAL A 251 -4.02 20.42 11.39
CA VAL A 251 -3.12 21.52 11.04
C VAL A 251 -3.60 22.22 9.78
N TRP A 252 -3.36 23.52 9.70
CA TRP A 252 -3.59 24.30 8.49
C TRP A 252 -2.32 24.35 7.65
N ARG A 253 -2.34 23.79 6.43
CA ARG A 253 -1.21 23.81 5.50
C ARG A 253 -1.71 23.85 4.05
N TYR A 254 -1.00 24.52 3.19
CA TYR A 254 -1.31 24.62 1.75
C TYR A 254 -2.76 25.08 1.49
N GLY A 255 -3.22 26.08 2.28
CA GLY A 255 -4.55 26.66 2.13
C GLY A 255 -5.74 25.78 2.56
N ARG A 256 -5.51 24.69 3.32
CA ARG A 256 -6.57 23.79 3.75
C ARG A 256 -6.23 23.05 5.06
N HIS A 257 -7.25 22.48 5.69
CA HIS A 257 -7.07 21.59 6.84
C HIS A 257 -6.46 20.24 6.43
N HIS A 258 -5.46 19.80 7.20
CA HIS A 258 -4.82 18.50 7.08
C HIS A 258 -4.72 17.83 8.45
N HIS A 259 -4.83 16.50 8.49
CA HIS A 259 -4.38 15.73 9.63
C HIS A 259 -2.84 15.59 9.57
N HIS A 260 -2.20 15.80 10.71
CA HIS A 260 -0.77 15.56 10.88
C HIS A 260 -0.56 14.46 11.91
N VAL A 261 0.12 13.39 11.50
CA VAL A 261 0.44 12.25 12.37
C VAL A 261 1.89 12.33 12.85
N ASN A 262 2.10 12.20 14.14
CA ASN A 262 3.42 12.13 14.75
C ASN A 262 3.85 10.65 14.90
N TYR A 263 4.75 10.20 14.05
CA TYR A 263 5.31 8.84 14.07
C TYR A 263 6.52 8.67 14.99
N ASN A 264 7.02 9.73 15.64
CA ASN A 264 8.28 9.68 16.41
C ASN A 264 8.24 8.69 17.59
N LYS A 265 7.07 8.54 18.23
CA LYS A 265 6.88 7.54 19.27
C LYS A 265 7.22 6.14 18.75
N PHE A 266 6.61 5.74 17.65
CA PHE A 266 6.80 4.41 17.08
C PHE A 266 8.22 4.17 16.55
N LYS A 267 8.89 5.20 16.04
CA LYS A 267 10.31 5.10 15.62
C LYS A 267 11.25 4.77 16.76
N LYS A 268 10.90 5.20 17.98
CA LYS A 268 11.68 4.92 19.18
C LYS A 268 11.36 3.55 19.78
N GLU A 269 10.08 3.20 19.85
CA GLU A 269 9.58 2.02 20.56
C GLU A 269 9.66 0.75 19.70
N ASN A 270 9.21 0.78 18.45
CA ASN A 270 9.14 -0.40 17.61
C ASN A 270 10.46 -0.61 16.85
N LYS A 271 11.10 -1.74 17.07
CA LYS A 271 12.35 -2.11 16.38
C LYS A 271 12.13 -3.33 15.50
N LEU A 272 12.81 -3.37 14.35
CA LEU A 272 12.82 -4.54 13.49
C LEU A 272 13.50 -5.72 14.21
N VAL A 273 12.83 -6.87 14.21
CA VAL A 273 13.32 -8.10 14.83
C VAL A 273 13.44 -9.18 13.77
N PHE A 274 14.64 -9.69 13.56
CA PHE A 274 14.89 -10.78 12.63
C PHE A 274 14.10 -12.04 12.98
N CYS A 275 13.75 -12.82 11.98
CA CYS A 275 13.31 -14.21 12.17
C CYS A 275 14.44 -15.04 12.79
N GLU A 276 14.09 -16.06 13.56
CA GLU A 276 15.05 -16.87 14.34
C GLU A 276 16.05 -17.63 13.45
N ASP A 277 15.58 -18.05 12.29
CA ASP A 277 16.37 -18.76 11.27
C ASP A 277 17.23 -17.82 10.41
N TYR A 278 16.99 -16.49 10.46
CA TYR A 278 17.75 -15.52 9.70
C TYR A 278 18.94 -14.95 10.47
N LYS A 279 20.15 -15.28 10.02
CA LYS A 279 21.39 -14.75 10.58
C LYS A 279 22.12 -13.91 9.52
N PRO A 280 22.17 -12.56 9.67
CA PRO A 280 22.93 -11.72 8.74
C PRO A 280 24.42 -12.05 8.80
N LYS A 281 25.04 -12.24 7.65
CA LYS A 281 26.49 -12.49 7.53
C LYS A 281 27.22 -11.17 7.44
N LYS A 282 28.21 -10.93 8.33
CA LYS A 282 29.03 -9.71 8.28
C LYS A 282 29.80 -9.61 6.95
N GLY A 283 29.79 -8.43 6.33
CA GLY A 283 30.51 -8.16 5.09
C GLY A 283 29.88 -8.76 3.82
N VAL A 284 28.65 -9.25 3.93
CA VAL A 284 27.88 -9.81 2.83
C VAL A 284 26.53 -9.12 2.76
N ASN A 285 26.07 -8.74 1.58
CA ASN A 285 24.72 -8.22 1.42
C ASN A 285 23.67 -9.34 1.46
N ASN A 286 22.40 -8.94 1.39
CA ASN A 286 21.26 -9.84 1.49
C ASN A 286 21.16 -10.88 0.33
N TYR A 287 21.96 -10.71 -0.72
CA TYR A 287 22.06 -11.63 -1.86
C TYR A 287 23.32 -12.48 -1.84
N GLY A 288 24.04 -12.48 -0.73
CA GLY A 288 25.28 -13.26 -0.59
C GLY A 288 26.52 -12.64 -1.25
N MET A 289 26.42 -11.43 -1.79
CA MET A 289 27.55 -10.74 -2.40
C MET A 289 28.43 -10.08 -1.33
N LYS A 290 29.74 -10.23 -1.47
CA LYS A 290 30.71 -9.57 -0.57
C LYS A 290 30.69 -8.05 -0.77
N LEU A 291 30.64 -7.32 0.34
CA LEU A 291 30.78 -5.87 0.35
C LEU A 291 32.27 -5.51 0.17
N LYS A 292 32.56 -4.64 -0.78
CA LYS A 292 33.89 -4.04 -0.97
C LYS A 292 33.83 -2.59 -0.54
N LYS A 293 34.83 -2.14 0.24
CA LYS A 293 35.01 -0.72 0.54
C LYS A 293 35.40 0.00 -0.75
N ILE A 294 34.67 1.04 -1.11
CA ILE A 294 35.06 1.94 -2.20
C ILE A 294 35.94 3.00 -1.55
N GLU A 295 37.18 3.08 -1.99
CA GLU A 295 38.07 4.20 -1.65
C GLU A 295 37.63 5.38 -2.53
N THR A 296 37.14 6.45 -1.90
CA THR A 296 36.77 7.72 -2.55
C THR A 296 37.96 8.64 -2.58
#